data_8e9ac9dc4828d43b659b033ec9278924
#
_entry.id   8e9ac9dc4828d43b659b033ec9278924
#
_cell.length_a   1.000
_cell.length_b   1.000
_cell.length_c   1.000
_cell.angle_alpha   90.00
_cell.angle_beta   90.00
_cell.angle_gamma   90.00
#
_symmetry.space_group_name_H-M   'P 1'
#
loop_
_entity.id
_entity.type
_entity.pdbx_description
1 polymer ?
#
loop_
_entity_poly.entity_id
_entity_poly.type
_entity_poly.pdbx_seq_one_letter_code
_entity_poly.pdbx_strand_id
1 'polypeptide(L)'
;PPPRAPENVPPGIMSSFIFGLKPGDKCIVSGPYGEFFAKETEAEMVFIGGGAGMAPMRSHIFDQLRRIGSKRKITFWYGARSKREMFYVEDFDMLQRENPNFTWHCALSDPLPEDNWEGYTGFIHNVVYENHLKNHPAPEDCEFYMCGPPIMNTSVIKMLLDLGVEPENIMLDDFGG
;
A
#
# COMPACT_ATOMS: atom_id res chain seq x y z
N PRO A 1 6.34 2.80 20.09
CA PRO A 1 6.22 4.09 19.40
C PRO A 1 7.17 4.13 18.20
N PRO A 2 6.85 4.85 17.12
CA PRO A 2 7.74 4.96 15.97
C PRO A 2 9.10 5.56 16.36
N PRO A 3 10.19 5.28 15.63
CA PRO A 3 11.56 5.69 16.02
C PRO A 3 11.76 7.20 16.21
N ARG A 4 10.79 8.04 15.83
CA ARG A 4 10.80 9.50 16.01
C ARG A 4 9.69 10.01 16.95
N ALA A 5 9.03 9.13 17.68
CA ALA A 5 8.07 9.57 18.69
C ALA A 5 8.80 10.35 19.81
N PRO A 6 8.20 11.42 20.37
CA PRO A 6 8.75 12.08 21.55
C PRO A 6 8.98 11.08 22.67
N GLU A 7 10.06 11.26 23.43
CA GLU A 7 10.50 10.32 24.49
C GLU A 7 9.44 10.01 25.56
N ASN A 8 8.39 10.83 25.65
CA ASN A 8 7.33 10.73 26.67
C ASN A 8 6.00 10.18 26.15
N VAL A 9 5.95 9.61 24.93
CA VAL A 9 4.70 8.98 24.44
C VAL A 9 4.55 7.62 25.08
N PRO A 10 3.49 7.37 25.88
CA PRO A 10 3.27 6.06 26.47
C PRO A 10 3.02 5.00 25.40
N PRO A 11 3.37 3.73 25.65
CA PRO A 11 3.05 2.63 24.76
C PRO A 11 1.55 2.59 24.45
N GLY A 12 1.17 2.35 23.19
CA GLY A 12 -0.22 2.17 22.82
C GLY A 12 -0.84 0.95 23.51
N ILE A 13 -2.02 1.10 24.07
CA ILE A 13 -2.69 0.04 24.84
C ILE A 13 -2.91 -1.20 23.96
N MET A 14 -3.55 -1.04 22.81
CA MET A 14 -3.90 -2.15 21.93
C MET A 14 -2.66 -2.78 21.26
N SER A 15 -1.73 -1.97 20.79
CA SER A 15 -0.49 -2.49 20.20
C SER A 15 0.35 -3.27 21.22
N SER A 16 0.45 -2.75 22.45
CA SER A 16 1.15 -3.47 23.54
C SER A 16 0.47 -4.79 23.88
N PHE A 17 -0.86 -4.84 23.89
CA PHE A 17 -1.61 -6.07 24.08
C PHE A 17 -1.32 -7.08 22.97
N ILE A 18 -1.44 -6.66 21.68
CA ILE A 18 -1.22 -7.55 20.54
C ILE A 18 0.21 -8.08 20.51
N PHE A 19 1.22 -7.22 20.73
CA PHE A 19 2.62 -7.65 20.77
C PHE A 19 2.97 -8.55 21.98
N GLY A 20 2.14 -8.53 23.01
CA GLY A 20 2.27 -9.43 24.17
C GLY A 20 1.68 -10.83 23.94
N LEU A 21 0.84 -11.03 22.91
CA LEU A 21 0.20 -12.31 22.62
C LEU A 21 1.23 -13.35 22.13
N LYS A 22 0.98 -14.59 22.48
CA LYS A 22 1.75 -15.75 22.01
C LYS A 22 0.89 -16.65 21.14
N PRO A 23 1.48 -17.47 20.28
CA PRO A 23 0.71 -18.47 19.53
C PRO A 23 -0.12 -19.35 20.45
N GLY A 24 -1.44 -19.42 20.20
CA GLY A 24 -2.41 -20.12 21.04
C GLY A 24 -3.21 -19.23 21.99
N ASP A 25 -2.82 -17.99 22.21
CA ASP A 25 -3.61 -17.05 23.00
C ASP A 25 -4.90 -16.66 22.24
N LYS A 26 -5.97 -16.44 23.01
CA LYS A 26 -7.26 -16.04 22.45
C LYS A 26 -7.36 -14.52 22.36
N CYS A 27 -7.75 -14.03 21.19
CA CYS A 27 -8.08 -12.63 20.96
C CYS A 27 -9.53 -12.53 20.46
N ILE A 28 -10.31 -11.65 21.08
CA ILE A 28 -11.69 -11.38 20.63
C ILE A 28 -11.60 -10.32 19.55
N VAL A 29 -12.11 -10.62 18.38
CA VAL A 29 -12.19 -9.72 17.22
C VAL A 29 -13.63 -9.54 16.82
N SER A 30 -13.98 -8.34 16.38
CA SER A 30 -15.27 -8.02 15.78
C SER A 30 -15.05 -7.32 14.43
N GLY A 31 -16.01 -7.42 13.54
CA GLY A 31 -15.94 -6.90 12.18
C GLY A 31 -16.68 -7.78 11.18
N PRO A 32 -16.48 -7.56 9.85
CA PRO A 32 -15.69 -6.46 9.29
C PRO A 32 -16.37 -5.11 9.44
N TYR A 33 -15.57 -4.03 9.53
CA TYR A 33 -16.03 -2.65 9.55
C TYR A 33 -15.39 -1.86 8.41
N GLY A 34 -16.00 -0.71 8.05
CA GLY A 34 -15.52 0.20 7.03
C GLY A 34 -16.14 -0.04 5.66
N GLU A 35 -15.78 0.84 4.71
CA GLU A 35 -16.36 0.90 3.36
C GLU A 35 -15.29 0.90 2.26
N PHE A 36 -14.05 0.55 2.60
CA PHE A 36 -12.95 0.50 1.65
C PHE A 36 -13.00 -0.81 0.87
N PHE A 37 -13.79 -0.83 -0.21
CA PHE A 37 -13.99 -1.99 -1.08
C PHE A 37 -13.45 -1.73 -2.48
N ALA A 38 -13.02 -2.80 -3.16
CA ALA A 38 -12.71 -2.74 -4.58
C ALA A 38 -14.00 -2.60 -5.39
N LYS A 39 -14.01 -1.73 -6.39
CA LYS A 39 -15.13 -1.58 -7.32
C LYS A 39 -15.25 -2.81 -8.22
N GLU A 40 -16.47 -3.15 -8.59
CA GLU A 40 -16.79 -4.23 -9.53
C GLU A 40 -16.82 -3.69 -10.97
N THR A 41 -15.64 -3.41 -11.52
CA THR A 41 -15.44 -2.91 -12.89
C THR A 41 -14.35 -3.71 -13.60
N GLU A 42 -14.06 -3.37 -14.86
CA GLU A 42 -12.94 -3.94 -15.62
C GLU A 42 -11.73 -2.98 -15.71
N ALA A 43 -11.78 -1.82 -15.06
CA ALA A 43 -10.69 -0.85 -15.08
C ALA A 43 -9.39 -1.38 -14.48
N GLU A 44 -8.25 -0.89 -14.93
CA GLU A 44 -6.96 -1.19 -14.31
C GLU A 44 -6.95 -0.74 -12.84
N MET A 45 -6.41 -1.58 -11.96
CA MET A 45 -6.28 -1.28 -10.54
C MET A 45 -4.84 -0.88 -10.21
N VAL A 46 -4.65 0.30 -9.66
CA VAL A 46 -3.35 0.78 -9.20
C VAL A 46 -3.40 0.95 -7.68
N PHE A 47 -2.69 0.08 -6.98
CA PHE A 47 -2.57 0.14 -5.52
C PHE A 47 -1.33 0.93 -5.11
N ILE A 48 -1.48 1.85 -4.16
CA ILE A 48 -0.38 2.67 -3.63
C ILE A 48 -0.40 2.61 -2.10
N GLY A 49 0.60 1.96 -1.52
CA GLY A 49 0.69 1.75 -0.08
C GLY A 49 1.95 2.35 0.55
N GLY A 50 1.86 2.70 1.83
CA GLY A 50 3.01 3.16 2.60
C GLY A 50 2.91 2.77 4.07
N GLY A 51 4.01 2.25 4.64
CA GLY A 51 4.03 1.84 6.04
C GLY A 51 2.93 0.82 6.37
N ALA A 52 2.10 1.10 7.38
CA ALA A 52 0.99 0.24 7.81
C ALA A 52 -0.11 0.09 6.74
N GLY A 53 -0.17 1.00 5.75
CA GLY A 53 -1.07 0.87 4.60
C GLY A 53 -0.85 -0.38 3.74
N MET A 54 0.23 -1.10 3.98
CA MET A 54 0.43 -2.45 3.45
C MET A 54 -0.74 -3.40 3.78
N ALA A 55 -1.35 -3.29 4.95
CA ALA A 55 -2.37 -4.24 5.41
C ALA A 55 -3.62 -4.25 4.51
N PRO A 56 -4.32 -3.13 4.25
CA PRO A 56 -5.45 -3.11 3.34
C PRO A 56 -5.05 -3.42 1.89
N MET A 57 -3.89 -2.94 1.42
CA MET A 57 -3.41 -3.26 0.06
C MET A 57 -3.22 -4.77 -0.11
N ARG A 58 -2.56 -5.42 0.84
CA ARG A 58 -2.40 -6.88 0.82
C ARG A 58 -3.75 -7.61 0.81
N SER A 59 -4.68 -7.17 1.65
CA SER A 59 -6.03 -7.75 1.72
C SER A 59 -6.73 -7.69 0.36
N HIS A 60 -6.80 -6.52 -0.27
CA HIS A 60 -7.42 -6.35 -1.58
C HIS A 60 -6.74 -7.17 -2.68
N ILE A 61 -5.42 -7.12 -2.77
CA ILE A 61 -4.66 -7.81 -3.82
C ILE A 61 -4.85 -9.32 -3.71
N PHE A 62 -4.77 -9.88 -2.50
CA PHE A 62 -5.04 -11.31 -2.29
C PHE A 62 -6.49 -11.67 -2.64
N ASP A 63 -7.45 -10.84 -2.26
CA ASP A 63 -8.85 -11.04 -2.59
C ASP A 63 -9.08 -11.06 -4.10
N GLN A 64 -8.56 -10.07 -4.82
CA GLN A 64 -8.66 -9.98 -6.28
C GLN A 64 -8.01 -11.18 -6.99
N LEU A 65 -6.79 -11.54 -6.59
CA LEU A 65 -6.04 -12.57 -7.30
C LEU A 65 -6.39 -14.01 -6.88
N ARG A 66 -6.71 -14.25 -5.59
CA ARG A 66 -6.94 -15.59 -5.06
C ARG A 66 -8.40 -15.98 -4.98
N ARG A 67 -9.26 -15.08 -4.44
CA ARG A 67 -10.69 -15.39 -4.25
C ARG A 67 -11.50 -15.10 -5.52
N ILE A 68 -11.34 -13.91 -6.10
CA ILE A 68 -12.10 -13.47 -7.28
C ILE A 68 -11.50 -14.05 -8.56
N GLY A 69 -10.18 -14.22 -8.62
CA GLY A 69 -9.48 -14.65 -9.84
C GLY A 69 -9.53 -13.59 -10.94
N SER A 70 -9.48 -12.32 -10.55
CA SER A 70 -9.58 -11.15 -11.43
C SER A 70 -8.57 -11.20 -12.56
N LYS A 71 -9.01 -10.83 -13.76
CA LYS A 71 -8.16 -10.71 -14.96
C LYS A 71 -7.78 -9.27 -15.26
N ARG A 72 -8.25 -8.33 -14.45
CA ARG A 72 -7.88 -6.91 -14.53
C ARG A 72 -6.37 -6.78 -14.38
N LYS A 73 -5.79 -5.81 -15.05
CA LYS A 73 -4.39 -5.43 -14.80
C LYS A 73 -4.31 -4.80 -13.42
N ILE A 74 -3.39 -5.29 -12.60
CA ILE A 74 -3.20 -4.87 -11.22
C ILE A 74 -1.73 -4.51 -11.02
N THR A 75 -1.47 -3.31 -10.57
CA THR A 75 -0.13 -2.87 -10.18
C THR A 75 -0.13 -2.42 -8.72
N PHE A 76 0.93 -2.76 -8.00
CA PHE A 76 1.09 -2.36 -6.61
C PHE A 76 2.41 -1.62 -6.41
N TRP A 77 2.34 -0.43 -5.86
CA TRP A 77 3.46 0.45 -5.56
C TRP A 77 3.55 0.67 -4.06
N TYR A 78 4.62 0.19 -3.45
CA TYR A 78 4.81 0.28 -2.01
C TYR A 78 5.98 1.18 -1.65
N GLY A 79 5.73 2.16 -0.78
CA GLY A 79 6.74 3.06 -0.22
C GLY A 79 7.15 2.65 1.18
N ALA A 80 8.44 2.45 1.41
CA ALA A 80 9.03 2.29 2.73
C ALA A 80 10.20 3.28 2.89
N ARG A 81 10.72 3.47 4.12
CA ARG A 81 11.93 4.28 4.31
C ARG A 81 13.18 3.48 4.02
N SER A 82 13.27 2.28 4.57
CA SER A 82 14.41 1.36 4.41
C SER A 82 13.93 -0.08 4.30
N LYS A 83 14.82 -1.03 4.00
CA LYS A 83 14.49 -2.45 3.94
C LYS A 83 13.87 -2.99 5.23
N ARG A 84 14.22 -2.44 6.38
CA ARG A 84 13.67 -2.83 7.68
C ARG A 84 12.18 -2.59 7.82
N GLU A 85 11.61 -1.74 6.97
CA GLU A 85 10.19 -1.38 6.97
C GLU A 85 9.41 -2.05 5.84
N MET A 86 10.04 -2.94 5.07
CA MET A 86 9.36 -3.73 4.05
C MET A 86 8.66 -4.93 4.68
N PHE A 87 7.41 -5.17 4.25
CA PHE A 87 6.58 -6.27 4.72
C PHE A 87 6.15 -7.16 3.55
N TYR A 88 6.02 -8.46 3.79
CA TYR A 88 5.39 -9.42 2.88
C TYR A 88 5.98 -9.46 1.46
N VAL A 89 7.26 -9.16 1.31
CA VAL A 89 7.96 -9.18 0.02
C VAL A 89 7.78 -10.53 -0.69
N GLU A 90 7.98 -11.62 0.04
CA GLU A 90 7.86 -12.98 -0.49
C GLU A 90 6.43 -13.29 -0.99
N ASP A 91 5.41 -12.78 -0.32
CA ASP A 91 4.01 -12.93 -0.71
C ASP A 91 3.76 -12.27 -2.07
N PHE A 92 4.24 -11.04 -2.26
CA PHE A 92 4.03 -10.30 -3.51
C PHE A 92 4.89 -10.84 -4.66
N ASP A 93 6.12 -11.28 -4.38
CA ASP A 93 6.94 -11.97 -5.35
C ASP A 93 6.30 -13.27 -5.83
N MET A 94 5.68 -14.01 -4.92
CA MET A 94 4.91 -15.21 -5.25
C MET A 94 3.71 -14.86 -6.12
N LEU A 95 2.89 -13.88 -5.71
CA LEU A 95 1.72 -13.46 -6.47
C LEU A 95 2.09 -12.99 -7.89
N GLN A 96 3.18 -12.24 -8.03
CA GLN A 96 3.64 -11.77 -9.34
C GLN A 96 4.09 -12.93 -10.25
N ARG A 97 4.74 -13.95 -9.70
CA ARG A 97 5.10 -15.14 -10.47
C ARG A 97 3.90 -15.96 -10.94
N GLU A 98 2.84 -15.99 -10.13
CA GLU A 98 1.66 -16.82 -10.39
C GLU A 98 0.58 -16.13 -11.23
N ASN A 99 0.60 -14.79 -11.29
CA ASN A 99 -0.44 -13.99 -11.94
C ASN A 99 0.17 -13.03 -12.97
N PRO A 100 0.09 -13.31 -14.27
CA PRO A 100 0.70 -12.49 -15.31
C PRO A 100 0.08 -11.09 -15.44
N ASN A 101 -1.09 -10.88 -14.85
CA ASN A 101 -1.79 -9.59 -14.80
C ASN A 101 -1.44 -8.76 -13.54
N PHE A 102 -0.53 -9.24 -12.70
CA PHE A 102 -0.10 -8.55 -11.49
C PHE A 102 1.39 -8.22 -11.52
N THR A 103 1.72 -6.99 -11.16
CA THR A 103 3.10 -6.55 -10.90
C THR A 103 3.17 -5.74 -9.62
N TRP A 104 4.30 -5.83 -8.92
CA TRP A 104 4.52 -5.00 -7.75
C TRP A 104 5.91 -4.39 -7.74
N HIS A 105 6.03 -3.24 -7.10
CA HIS A 105 7.24 -2.44 -7.02
C HIS A 105 7.37 -1.83 -5.62
N CYS A 106 8.61 -1.74 -5.14
CA CYS A 106 8.92 -1.07 -3.89
C CYS A 106 9.90 0.08 -4.13
N ALA A 107 9.67 1.19 -3.43
CA ALA A 107 10.59 2.31 -3.39
C ALA A 107 11.01 2.63 -1.95
N LEU A 108 12.30 2.89 -1.75
CA LEU A 108 12.82 3.33 -0.46
C LEU A 108 13.14 4.82 -0.51
N SER A 109 12.55 5.57 0.42
CA SER A 109 12.77 7.03 0.50
C SER A 109 14.07 7.41 1.22
N ASP A 110 14.59 6.52 2.06
CA ASP A 110 15.79 6.73 2.88
C ASP A 110 16.51 5.37 3.11
N PRO A 111 16.99 4.73 2.01
CA PRO A 111 17.68 3.45 2.12
C PRO A 111 18.97 3.60 2.93
N LEU A 112 19.22 2.66 3.82
CA LEU A 112 20.44 2.63 4.60
C LEU A 112 21.60 2.04 3.76
N PRO A 113 22.86 2.43 3.99
CA PRO A 113 23.99 1.86 3.27
C PRO A 113 24.05 0.32 3.35
N GLU A 114 23.70 -0.26 4.50
CA GLU A 114 23.64 -1.71 4.71
C GLU A 114 22.48 -2.41 3.98
N ASP A 115 21.50 -1.66 3.47
CA ASP A 115 20.40 -2.23 2.70
C ASP A 115 20.88 -2.77 1.35
N ASN A 116 21.99 -2.25 0.81
CA ASN A 116 22.46 -2.57 -0.56
C ASN A 116 21.29 -2.56 -1.55
N TRP A 117 20.52 -1.46 -1.52
CA TRP A 117 19.29 -1.35 -2.28
C TRP A 117 19.58 -1.00 -3.75
N GLU A 118 19.07 -1.81 -4.66
CA GLU A 118 19.20 -1.62 -6.12
C GLU A 118 17.86 -1.26 -6.79
N GLY A 119 16.77 -1.18 -6.01
CA GLY A 119 15.44 -0.83 -6.51
C GLY A 119 15.20 0.68 -6.59
N TYR A 120 13.94 1.06 -6.74
CA TYR A 120 13.56 2.47 -6.80
C TYR A 120 13.87 3.22 -5.51
N THR A 121 14.29 4.48 -5.66
CA THR A 121 14.55 5.38 -4.53
C THR A 121 13.72 6.65 -4.64
N GLY A 122 13.29 7.18 -3.51
CA GLY A 122 12.48 8.39 -3.41
C GLY A 122 11.08 8.17 -2.87
N PHE A 123 10.30 9.24 -2.81
CA PHE A 123 8.92 9.19 -2.35
C PHE A 123 8.03 8.48 -3.38
N ILE A 124 7.13 7.63 -2.89
CA ILE A 124 6.35 6.73 -3.74
C ILE A 124 5.52 7.45 -4.82
N HIS A 125 4.95 8.62 -4.54
CA HIS A 125 4.19 9.37 -5.52
C HIS A 125 5.04 9.80 -6.74
N ASN A 126 6.30 10.19 -6.53
CA ASN A 126 7.21 10.51 -7.63
C ASN A 126 7.62 9.25 -8.40
N VAL A 127 7.88 8.17 -7.67
CA VAL A 127 8.32 6.90 -8.29
C VAL A 127 7.22 6.32 -9.17
N VAL A 128 5.98 6.26 -8.68
CA VAL A 128 4.86 5.75 -9.49
C VAL A 128 4.56 6.64 -10.68
N TYR A 129 4.66 7.96 -10.51
CA TYR A 129 4.49 8.90 -11.62
C TYR A 129 5.53 8.65 -12.71
N GLU A 130 6.82 8.71 -12.40
CA GLU A 130 7.90 8.61 -13.38
C GLU A 130 7.99 7.26 -14.06
N ASN A 131 7.67 6.16 -13.37
CA ASN A 131 7.88 4.81 -13.87
C ASN A 131 6.60 4.11 -14.37
N HIS A 132 5.43 4.71 -14.14
CA HIS A 132 4.17 4.11 -14.56
C HIS A 132 3.21 5.14 -15.17
N LEU A 133 2.77 6.14 -14.41
CA LEU A 133 1.65 6.99 -14.81
C LEU A 133 2.01 8.02 -15.88
N LYS A 134 3.22 8.56 -15.88
CA LYS A 134 3.69 9.56 -16.86
C LYS A 134 3.53 9.12 -18.31
N ASN A 135 3.72 7.83 -18.58
CA ASN A 135 3.61 7.26 -19.91
C ASN A 135 2.39 6.34 -20.05
N HIS A 136 1.50 6.35 -19.10
CA HIS A 136 0.25 5.58 -19.17
C HIS A 136 -0.69 6.22 -20.21
N PRO A 137 -1.29 5.43 -21.11
CA PRO A 137 -2.12 5.99 -22.19
C PRO A 137 -3.39 6.67 -21.70
N ALA A 138 -3.95 6.25 -20.57
CA ALA A 138 -5.18 6.78 -19.98
C ALA A 138 -5.16 6.59 -18.46
N PRO A 139 -4.35 7.34 -17.68
CA PRO A 139 -4.29 7.20 -16.24
C PRO A 139 -5.61 7.59 -15.56
N GLU A 140 -6.42 8.46 -16.19
CA GLU A 140 -7.75 8.87 -15.75
C GLU A 140 -8.77 7.74 -15.74
N ASP A 141 -8.57 6.70 -16.54
CA ASP A 141 -9.45 5.53 -16.60
C ASP A 141 -9.08 4.42 -15.57
N CYS A 142 -8.00 4.61 -14.82
CA CYS A 142 -7.59 3.67 -13.78
C CYS A 142 -8.35 3.92 -12.47
N GLU A 143 -8.45 2.87 -11.66
CA GLU A 143 -8.92 2.95 -10.29
C GLU A 143 -7.72 2.89 -9.33
N PHE A 144 -7.63 3.85 -8.43
CA PHE A 144 -6.55 3.99 -7.47
C PHE A 144 -7.02 3.63 -6.07
N TYR A 145 -6.32 2.70 -5.44
CA TYR A 145 -6.55 2.26 -4.06
C TYR A 145 -5.34 2.60 -3.23
N MET A 146 -5.53 3.40 -2.19
CA MET A 146 -4.38 3.91 -1.46
C MET A 146 -4.59 3.92 0.05
N CYS A 147 -3.49 3.69 0.76
CA CYS A 147 -3.42 3.79 2.21
C CYS A 147 -1.98 4.04 2.64
N GLY A 148 -1.79 5.04 3.50
CA GLY A 148 -0.46 5.37 4.01
C GLY A 148 -0.47 6.60 4.91
N PRO A 149 0.72 7.10 5.28
CA PRO A 149 0.83 8.32 6.08
C PRO A 149 0.14 9.51 5.42
N PRO A 150 -0.45 10.45 6.18
CA PRO A 150 -1.20 11.60 5.65
C PRO A 150 -0.44 12.40 4.59
N ILE A 151 0.85 12.62 4.78
CA ILE A 151 1.68 13.35 3.82
C ILE A 151 1.84 12.59 2.48
N MET A 152 1.88 11.26 2.52
CA MET A 152 1.88 10.43 1.32
C MET A 152 0.53 10.53 0.62
N ASN A 153 -0.57 10.34 1.37
CA ASN A 153 -1.93 10.39 0.82
C ASN A 153 -2.18 11.74 0.11
N THR A 154 -1.86 12.86 0.75
CA THR A 154 -1.99 14.20 0.17
C THR A 154 -1.19 14.34 -1.13
N SER A 155 0.05 13.86 -1.15
CA SER A 155 0.92 13.97 -2.33
C SER A 155 0.44 13.10 -3.48
N VAL A 156 -0.04 11.87 -3.19
CA VAL A 156 -0.59 10.97 -4.21
C VAL A 156 -1.89 11.52 -4.77
N ILE A 157 -2.83 11.96 -3.93
CA ILE A 157 -4.11 12.54 -4.37
C ILE A 157 -3.85 13.73 -5.30
N LYS A 158 -2.97 14.67 -4.88
CA LYS A 158 -2.63 15.82 -5.72
C LYS A 158 -2.10 15.38 -7.09
N MET A 159 -1.16 14.44 -7.12
CA MET A 159 -0.60 13.92 -8.37
C MET A 159 -1.68 13.30 -9.27
N LEU A 160 -2.61 12.52 -8.71
CA LEU A 160 -3.69 11.88 -9.46
C LEU A 160 -4.68 12.91 -10.04
N LEU A 161 -5.06 13.91 -9.25
CA LEU A 161 -5.91 15.00 -9.73
C LEU A 161 -5.24 15.81 -10.84
N ASP A 162 -3.93 16.07 -10.72
CA ASP A 162 -3.14 16.75 -11.76
C ASP A 162 -3.05 15.93 -13.07
N LEU A 163 -3.26 14.60 -13.01
CA LEU A 163 -3.37 13.70 -14.16
C LEU A 163 -4.79 13.56 -14.72
N GLY A 164 -5.77 14.25 -14.14
CA GLY A 164 -7.16 14.22 -14.59
C GLY A 164 -7.96 13.03 -14.04
N VAL A 165 -7.45 12.33 -13.02
CA VAL A 165 -8.21 11.26 -12.36
C VAL A 165 -9.35 11.87 -11.57
N GLU A 166 -10.57 11.40 -11.81
CA GLU A 166 -11.74 11.84 -11.07
C GLU A 166 -11.72 11.35 -9.61
N PRO A 167 -12.19 12.15 -8.65
CA PRO A 167 -12.17 11.77 -7.22
C PRO A 167 -12.83 10.43 -6.95
N GLU A 168 -13.85 10.05 -7.68
CA GLU A 168 -14.56 8.77 -7.57
C GLU A 168 -13.70 7.57 -7.89
N ASN A 169 -12.59 7.77 -8.60
CA ASN A 169 -11.61 6.73 -8.93
C ASN A 169 -10.42 6.70 -7.96
N ILE A 170 -10.47 7.51 -6.90
CA ILE A 170 -9.44 7.55 -5.85
C ILE A 170 -10.05 7.04 -4.55
N MET A 171 -9.80 5.77 -4.23
CA MET A 171 -10.26 5.13 -3.00
C MET A 171 -9.17 5.20 -1.94
N LEU A 172 -9.48 5.81 -0.81
CA LEU A 172 -8.56 6.03 0.30
C LEU A 172 -9.06 5.33 1.55
N ASP A 173 -8.18 4.53 2.18
CA ASP A 173 -8.36 4.09 3.56
C ASP A 173 -7.48 4.97 4.47
N ASP A 174 -8.14 5.87 5.21
CA ASP A 174 -7.47 6.85 6.07
C ASP A 174 -7.64 6.46 7.54
N PHE A 175 -6.53 6.08 8.17
CA PHE A 175 -6.51 5.75 9.60
C PHE A 175 -6.34 6.96 10.52
N GLY A 176 -6.30 8.15 9.96
CA GLY A 176 -6.04 9.38 10.69
C GLY A 176 -4.57 9.49 11.15
N GLY A 177 -4.10 10.69 11.32
CA GLY A 177 -2.76 11.01 11.81
C GLY A 177 -2.80 12.16 12.80
#